data_22a39a00ea6c76af1b481c418236d2c0
#
_entry.id   22a39a00ea6c76af1b481c418236d2c0
#
_cell.length_a   1.000
_cell.length_b   1.000
_cell.length_c   1.000
_cell.angle_alpha   90.00
_cell.angle_beta   90.00
_cell.angle_gamma   90.00
#
_symmetry.space_group_name_H-M   'P 1'
#
loop_
_entity.id
_entity.type
_entity.pdbx_description
1 polymer ?
#
loop_
_entity_poly.entity_id
_entity_poly.type
_entity_poly.pdbx_seq_one_letter_code
_entity_poly.pdbx_strand_id
1 'polypeptide(L)'
;KGLPLPLKPQFLTPLLFEAGLLDSNGSPVPEATRAFLTMPRWEAIKTLYETWLKSTSINELKQLEQLECLGEWENDPISARQFLIEQLRSLTPTVWYKLDTFIEFLHNHFPDFQRPGGNYEVWLIRRRSDGKFLQGFESWYSVEGELIRYLISGPLFWFGIIELGIYYQESPAFVFRITQFGETIFQNQTPSVDLPLEETFQVFPSGTIAIPRRFSPSIRYQIARFCTWKGYQKESYLYRITPTSLNHAQQKGLKTPQLLRLLQRHAENLPPTLIHALRRWGLHSTEIHLQRLSILRVRSPEILEQIRKSRCSKYLKQILNPTTAVVVAGQERQLAEQLLTLGYLAEIESFSNGESEASDSS
;
A
#
# COMPACT_ATOMS: atom_id res chain seq x y z
N LYS A 1 -2.31 -15.34 -12.87
CA LYS A 1 -2.09 -14.33 -11.79
C LYS A 1 -2.54 -14.96 -10.47
N GLY A 2 -1.75 -14.76 -9.40
CA GLY A 2 -2.06 -15.30 -8.08
C GLY A 2 -3.30 -14.66 -7.46
N LEU A 3 -4.11 -15.43 -6.76
CA LEU A 3 -5.19 -14.96 -5.90
C LEU A 3 -4.73 -15.07 -4.44
N PRO A 4 -5.16 -14.20 -3.51
CA PRO A 4 -6.10 -13.09 -3.71
C PRO A 4 -5.48 -11.88 -4.44
N LEU A 5 -6.33 -11.04 -5.01
CA LEU A 5 -5.89 -9.79 -5.63
C LEU A 5 -5.44 -8.77 -4.57
N PRO A 6 -4.36 -8.02 -4.81
CA PRO A 6 -3.95 -6.96 -3.88
C PRO A 6 -4.96 -5.81 -3.89
N LEU A 7 -5.24 -5.27 -2.71
CA LEU A 7 -6.05 -4.05 -2.57
C LEU A 7 -5.28 -2.85 -3.15
N LYS A 8 -5.87 -2.17 -4.12
CA LYS A 8 -5.24 -1.07 -4.85
C LYS A 8 -5.76 0.30 -4.44
N PRO A 9 -4.91 1.34 -4.53
CA PRO A 9 -5.35 2.72 -4.28
C PRO A 9 -6.53 3.16 -5.17
N GLN A 10 -6.59 2.70 -6.42
CA GLN A 10 -7.69 3.01 -7.35
C GLN A 10 -9.07 2.55 -6.88
N PHE A 11 -9.12 1.50 -6.05
CA PHE A 11 -10.33 1.04 -5.40
C PHE A 11 -10.55 1.74 -4.05
N LEU A 12 -9.49 1.81 -3.23
CA LEU A 12 -9.60 2.28 -1.85
C LEU A 12 -9.86 3.78 -1.75
N THR A 13 -9.20 4.60 -2.57
CA THR A 13 -9.31 6.07 -2.48
C THR A 13 -10.74 6.56 -2.78
N PRO A 14 -11.40 6.17 -3.89
CA PRO A 14 -12.80 6.53 -4.12
C PRO A 14 -13.74 6.03 -3.01
N LEU A 15 -13.52 4.80 -2.52
CA LEU A 15 -14.32 4.23 -1.44
C LEU A 15 -14.26 5.05 -0.17
N LEU A 16 -13.05 5.45 0.26
CA LEU A 16 -12.87 6.29 1.45
C LEU A 16 -13.45 7.69 1.26
N PHE A 17 -13.42 8.20 0.04
CA PHE A 17 -14.00 9.48 -0.32
C PHE A 17 -15.53 9.45 -0.21
N GLU A 18 -16.17 8.46 -0.81
CA GLU A 18 -17.63 8.28 -0.74
C GLU A 18 -18.11 7.93 0.67
N ALA A 19 -17.28 7.26 1.48
CA ALA A 19 -17.55 7.03 2.88
C ALA A 19 -17.40 8.31 3.76
N GLY A 20 -17.05 9.46 3.18
CA GLY A 20 -16.84 10.73 3.88
C GLY A 20 -15.61 10.75 4.80
N LEU A 21 -14.67 9.82 4.61
CA LEU A 21 -13.46 9.70 5.41
C LEU A 21 -12.31 10.58 4.89
N LEU A 22 -12.37 10.99 3.63
CA LEU A 22 -11.39 11.89 2.99
C LEU A 22 -12.09 13.15 2.48
N ASP A 23 -11.39 14.28 2.56
CA ASP A 23 -11.80 15.55 1.96
C ASP A 23 -11.34 15.67 0.50
N SER A 24 -11.72 16.77 -0.18
CA SER A 24 -11.36 17.02 -1.59
C SER A 24 -9.85 17.04 -1.87
N ASN A 25 -9.02 17.20 -0.85
CA ASN A 25 -7.56 17.17 -0.96
C ASN A 25 -6.97 15.79 -0.67
N GLY A 26 -7.81 14.77 -0.42
CA GLY A 26 -7.39 13.44 -0.01
C GLY A 26 -6.88 13.37 1.44
N SER A 27 -7.17 14.38 2.25
CA SER A 27 -6.81 14.40 3.67
C SER A 27 -7.93 13.79 4.52
N PRO A 28 -7.61 13.08 5.61
CA PRO A 28 -8.63 12.51 6.50
C PRO A 28 -9.50 13.60 7.13
N VAL A 29 -10.83 13.44 7.04
CA VAL A 29 -11.81 14.27 7.76
C VAL A 29 -11.76 13.91 9.25
N PRO A 30 -11.35 14.82 10.16
CA PRO A 30 -10.98 14.44 11.53
C PRO A 30 -12.08 13.73 12.32
N GLU A 31 -13.29 14.27 12.29
CA GLU A 31 -14.42 13.72 13.07
C GLU A 31 -14.91 12.39 12.52
N ALA A 32 -15.13 12.30 11.20
CA ALA A 32 -15.55 11.07 10.53
C ALA A 32 -14.50 9.96 10.69
N THR A 33 -13.22 10.29 10.49
CA THR A 33 -12.12 9.35 10.68
C THR A 33 -12.03 8.87 12.13
N ARG A 34 -12.23 9.76 13.12
CA ARG A 34 -12.24 9.38 14.53
C ARG A 34 -13.39 8.41 14.82
N ALA A 35 -14.60 8.73 14.38
CA ALA A 35 -15.78 7.88 14.55
C ALA A 35 -15.53 6.49 13.93
N PHE A 36 -15.07 6.45 12.67
CA PHE A 36 -14.75 5.21 11.94
C PHE A 36 -13.71 4.35 12.67
N LEU A 37 -12.63 4.96 13.17
CA LEU A 37 -11.55 4.23 13.85
C LEU A 37 -11.89 3.77 15.27
N THR A 38 -12.97 4.27 15.86
CA THR A 38 -13.45 3.89 17.22
C THR A 38 -14.62 2.94 17.21
N MET A 39 -15.31 2.78 16.07
CA MET A 39 -16.40 1.80 15.96
C MET A 39 -15.88 0.35 15.94
N PRO A 40 -16.72 -0.63 16.27
CA PRO A 40 -16.39 -2.04 16.13
C PRO A 40 -15.88 -2.36 14.73
N ARG A 41 -14.88 -3.24 14.62
CA ARG A 41 -14.26 -3.55 13.33
C ARG A 41 -15.24 -4.06 12.28
N TRP A 42 -16.18 -4.89 12.70
CA TRP A 42 -17.21 -5.42 11.79
C TRP A 42 -18.11 -4.31 11.25
N GLU A 43 -18.44 -3.31 12.05
CA GLU A 43 -19.26 -2.17 11.67
C GLU A 43 -18.52 -1.25 10.69
N ALA A 44 -17.22 -1.00 10.93
CA ALA A 44 -16.37 -0.27 10.00
C ALA A 44 -16.30 -0.95 8.63
N ILE A 45 -16.12 -2.27 8.60
CA ILE A 45 -16.10 -3.04 7.34
C ILE A 45 -17.48 -3.03 6.68
N LYS A 46 -18.55 -3.21 7.43
CA LYS A 46 -19.93 -3.13 6.92
C LYS A 46 -20.22 -1.78 6.29
N THR A 47 -19.82 -0.70 6.94
CA THR A 47 -19.98 0.68 6.40
C THR A 47 -19.27 0.83 5.05
N LEU A 48 -18.02 0.38 4.92
CA LEU A 48 -17.30 0.42 3.66
C LEU A 48 -17.93 -0.48 2.58
N TYR A 49 -18.40 -1.66 2.96
CA TYR A 49 -19.09 -2.58 2.07
C TYR A 49 -20.40 -1.98 1.53
N GLU A 50 -21.22 -1.38 2.39
CA GLU A 50 -22.47 -0.73 1.99
C GLU A 50 -22.23 0.51 1.13
N THR A 51 -21.17 1.27 1.40
CA THR A 51 -20.73 2.38 0.55
C THR A 51 -20.33 1.87 -0.84
N TRP A 52 -19.51 0.81 -0.89
CA TRP A 52 -19.12 0.19 -2.15
C TRP A 52 -20.32 -0.31 -2.95
N LEU A 53 -21.30 -0.99 -2.33
CA LEU A 53 -22.48 -1.50 -3.03
C LEU A 53 -23.27 -0.40 -3.75
N LYS A 54 -23.23 0.82 -3.24
CA LYS A 54 -23.96 1.99 -3.76
C LYS A 54 -23.11 2.90 -4.64
N SER A 55 -21.80 2.67 -4.70
CA SER A 55 -20.86 3.52 -5.41
C SER A 55 -21.03 3.42 -6.92
N THR A 56 -21.18 4.55 -7.57
CA THR A 56 -21.14 4.68 -9.03
C THR A 56 -19.76 5.06 -9.54
N SER A 57 -18.91 5.65 -8.68
CA SER A 57 -17.55 6.08 -9.04
C SER A 57 -16.56 4.91 -9.13
N ILE A 58 -16.85 3.80 -8.42
CA ILE A 58 -16.06 2.57 -8.51
C ILE A 58 -16.69 1.69 -9.60
N ASN A 59 -15.96 1.51 -10.69
CA ASN A 59 -16.39 0.65 -11.80
C ASN A 59 -15.37 -0.45 -12.02
N GLU A 60 -15.67 -1.63 -11.52
CA GLU A 60 -14.74 -2.76 -11.51
C GLU A 60 -14.39 -3.24 -12.91
N LEU A 61 -15.33 -3.21 -13.84
CA LEU A 61 -15.09 -3.59 -15.24
C LEU A 61 -14.01 -2.73 -15.87
N LYS A 62 -14.07 -1.40 -15.64
CA LYS A 62 -13.08 -0.43 -16.13
C LYS A 62 -11.74 -0.50 -15.36
N GLN A 63 -11.69 -1.18 -14.21
CA GLN A 63 -10.48 -1.38 -13.38
C GLN A 63 -9.75 -2.69 -13.68
N LEU A 64 -10.29 -3.56 -14.53
CA LEU A 64 -9.65 -4.81 -14.92
C LEU A 64 -8.36 -4.52 -15.72
N GLU A 65 -7.20 -4.89 -15.17
CA GLU A 65 -5.90 -4.60 -15.79
C GLU A 65 -5.69 -5.24 -17.16
N GLN A 66 -6.32 -6.39 -17.38
CA GLN A 66 -6.23 -7.13 -18.65
C GLN A 66 -7.08 -6.53 -19.76
N LEU A 67 -8.00 -5.61 -19.42
CA LEU A 67 -8.91 -4.98 -20.36
C LEU A 67 -8.58 -3.50 -20.57
N GLU A 68 -8.90 -3.02 -21.73
CA GLU A 68 -8.90 -1.61 -22.10
C GLU A 68 -10.27 -1.24 -22.65
N CYS A 69 -10.97 -0.37 -21.92
CA CYS A 69 -12.27 0.14 -22.28
C CYS A 69 -12.09 1.41 -23.12
N LEU A 70 -12.60 1.41 -24.36
CA LEU A 70 -12.43 2.48 -25.34
C LEU A 70 -13.78 3.10 -25.68
N GLY A 71 -13.76 4.41 -26.01
CA GLY A 71 -14.98 5.13 -26.40
C GLY A 71 -15.88 5.47 -25.22
N GLU A 72 -17.02 6.08 -25.56
CA GLU A 72 -18.03 6.50 -24.58
C GLU A 72 -19.16 5.46 -24.55
N TRP A 73 -19.14 4.61 -23.56
CA TRP A 73 -20.21 3.68 -23.22
C TRP A 73 -20.29 3.52 -21.69
N GLU A 74 -21.46 3.18 -21.22
CA GLU A 74 -21.73 3.03 -19.80
C GLU A 74 -22.17 1.61 -19.48
N ASN A 75 -21.77 1.11 -18.34
CA ASN A 75 -22.31 -0.07 -17.69
C ASN A 75 -22.79 0.33 -16.30
N ASP A 76 -23.66 -0.48 -15.72
CA ASP A 76 -24.15 -0.28 -14.37
C ASP A 76 -23.39 -1.18 -13.37
N PRO A 77 -22.37 -0.64 -12.66
CA PRO A 77 -21.62 -1.42 -11.68
C PRO A 77 -22.47 -1.81 -10.47
N ILE A 78 -23.51 -1.03 -10.14
CA ILE A 78 -24.40 -1.33 -9.02
C ILE A 78 -25.23 -2.56 -9.32
N SER A 79 -25.88 -2.62 -10.48
CA SER A 79 -26.66 -3.80 -10.90
C SER A 79 -25.80 -5.06 -10.98
N ALA A 80 -24.57 -4.96 -11.49
CA ALA A 80 -23.66 -6.09 -11.55
C ALA A 80 -23.29 -6.63 -10.15
N ARG A 81 -23.03 -5.73 -9.18
CA ARG A 81 -22.76 -6.11 -7.77
C ARG A 81 -23.97 -6.73 -7.10
N GLN A 82 -25.15 -6.11 -7.25
CA GLN A 82 -26.41 -6.59 -6.67
C GLN A 82 -26.74 -7.98 -7.19
N PHE A 83 -26.65 -8.19 -8.50
CA PHE A 83 -26.84 -9.49 -9.11
C PHE A 83 -25.91 -10.54 -8.50
N LEU A 84 -24.60 -10.28 -8.45
CA LEU A 84 -23.63 -11.24 -7.90
C LEU A 84 -23.92 -11.54 -6.43
N ILE A 85 -24.23 -10.54 -5.62
CA ILE A 85 -24.58 -10.72 -4.19
C ILE A 85 -25.83 -11.58 -4.03
N GLU A 86 -26.84 -11.41 -4.89
CA GLU A 86 -28.05 -12.22 -4.86
C GLU A 86 -27.74 -13.69 -5.18
N GLN A 87 -26.90 -13.96 -6.19
CA GLN A 87 -26.47 -15.32 -6.50
C GLN A 87 -25.66 -15.93 -5.33
N LEU A 88 -24.77 -15.17 -4.72
CA LEU A 88 -24.00 -15.64 -3.56
C LEU A 88 -24.89 -15.94 -2.34
N ARG A 89 -25.94 -15.15 -2.10
CA ARG A 89 -26.91 -15.42 -1.02
C ARG A 89 -27.65 -16.75 -1.18
N SER A 90 -27.79 -17.26 -2.39
CA SER A 90 -28.42 -18.57 -2.65
C SER A 90 -27.51 -19.75 -2.34
N LEU A 91 -26.20 -19.51 -2.15
CA LEU A 91 -25.22 -20.56 -1.84
C LEU A 91 -25.26 -20.93 -0.35
N THR A 92 -24.95 -22.20 -0.05
CA THR A 92 -24.81 -22.64 1.34
C THR A 92 -23.52 -22.03 1.94
N PRO A 93 -23.62 -21.26 3.05
CA PRO A 93 -22.46 -20.69 3.71
C PRO A 93 -21.46 -21.77 4.14
N THR A 94 -20.18 -21.40 4.25
CA THR A 94 -19.06 -22.28 4.67
C THR A 94 -18.72 -23.45 3.74
N VAL A 95 -19.53 -23.75 2.74
CA VAL A 95 -19.22 -24.74 1.68
C VAL A 95 -18.25 -24.15 0.67
N TRP A 96 -17.27 -24.93 0.24
CA TRP A 96 -16.32 -24.53 -0.79
C TRP A 96 -16.87 -24.79 -2.19
N TYR A 97 -16.85 -23.77 -3.03
CA TYR A 97 -17.27 -23.80 -4.43
C TYR A 97 -16.08 -23.56 -5.35
N LYS A 98 -15.98 -24.30 -6.45
CA LYS A 98 -15.01 -24.02 -7.50
C LYS A 98 -15.39 -22.73 -8.21
N LEU A 99 -14.47 -21.78 -8.31
CA LEU A 99 -14.74 -20.46 -8.88
C LEU A 99 -15.12 -20.56 -10.37
N ASP A 100 -14.40 -21.39 -11.13
CA ASP A 100 -14.68 -21.55 -12.57
C ASP A 100 -16.04 -22.22 -12.81
N THR A 101 -16.42 -23.22 -12.01
CA THR A 101 -17.76 -23.86 -12.10
C THR A 101 -18.87 -22.88 -11.74
N PHE A 102 -18.65 -22.00 -10.78
CA PHE A 102 -19.62 -20.94 -10.44
C PHE A 102 -19.77 -19.93 -11.58
N ILE A 103 -18.67 -19.51 -12.21
CA ILE A 103 -18.68 -18.63 -13.37
C ILE A 103 -19.41 -19.29 -14.56
N GLU A 104 -19.14 -20.58 -14.81
CA GLU A 104 -19.83 -21.38 -15.85
C GLU A 104 -21.34 -21.48 -15.59
N PHE A 105 -21.74 -21.68 -14.33
CA PHE A 105 -23.14 -21.66 -13.93
C PHE A 105 -23.81 -20.32 -14.27
N LEU A 106 -23.17 -19.19 -13.95
CA LEU A 106 -23.69 -17.86 -14.26
C LEU A 106 -23.75 -17.60 -15.76
N HIS A 107 -22.75 -18.05 -16.53
CA HIS A 107 -22.76 -17.97 -17.98
C HIS A 107 -23.97 -18.69 -18.58
N ASN A 108 -24.29 -19.89 -18.09
CA ASN A 108 -25.34 -20.73 -18.67
C ASN A 108 -26.76 -20.30 -18.27
N HIS A 109 -26.92 -19.63 -17.10
CA HIS A 109 -28.25 -19.29 -16.58
C HIS A 109 -28.56 -17.80 -16.61
N PHE A 110 -27.55 -16.93 -16.53
CA PHE A 110 -27.69 -15.48 -16.39
C PHE A 110 -26.66 -14.69 -17.22
N PRO A 111 -26.48 -15.01 -18.52
CA PRO A 111 -25.41 -14.39 -19.31
C PRO A 111 -25.55 -12.85 -19.40
N ASP A 112 -26.76 -12.34 -19.44
CA ASP A 112 -27.05 -10.91 -19.71
C ASP A 112 -27.11 -10.04 -18.44
N PHE A 113 -26.59 -10.51 -17.32
CA PHE A 113 -26.76 -9.85 -16.01
C PHE A 113 -26.30 -8.39 -15.96
N GLN A 114 -25.37 -7.98 -16.82
CA GLN A 114 -24.91 -6.59 -16.92
C GLN A 114 -25.11 -5.99 -18.32
N ARG A 115 -25.67 -6.74 -19.27
CA ARG A 115 -25.95 -6.28 -20.63
C ARG A 115 -27.44 -6.41 -20.94
N PRO A 116 -28.26 -5.43 -20.51
CA PRO A 116 -29.69 -5.50 -20.77
C PRO A 116 -29.98 -5.72 -22.24
N GLY A 117 -30.80 -6.73 -22.56
CA GLY A 117 -31.13 -7.11 -23.91
C GLY A 117 -30.09 -7.90 -24.67
N GLY A 118 -29.04 -8.41 -23.99
CA GLY A 118 -28.03 -9.33 -24.58
C GLY A 118 -27.19 -8.73 -25.70
N ASN A 119 -26.99 -7.40 -25.70
CA ASN A 119 -26.22 -6.75 -26.76
C ASN A 119 -24.71 -6.75 -26.40
N TYR A 120 -23.97 -7.69 -26.98
CA TYR A 120 -22.53 -7.88 -26.77
C TYR A 120 -21.64 -7.09 -27.74
N GLU A 121 -22.21 -6.32 -28.66
CA GLU A 121 -21.47 -5.55 -29.68
C GLU A 121 -21.25 -4.09 -29.28
N VAL A 122 -21.97 -3.57 -28.28
CA VAL A 122 -22.00 -2.12 -27.97
C VAL A 122 -20.74 -1.65 -27.25
N TRP A 123 -20.15 -2.49 -26.38
CA TRP A 123 -19.00 -2.08 -25.59
C TRP A 123 -17.70 -2.32 -26.35
N LEU A 124 -16.94 -1.26 -26.57
CA LEU A 124 -15.66 -1.33 -27.22
C LEU A 124 -14.58 -1.67 -26.18
N ILE A 125 -14.37 -2.96 -25.99
CA ILE A 125 -13.39 -3.51 -25.04
C ILE A 125 -12.30 -4.23 -25.80
N ARG A 126 -11.04 -3.96 -25.44
CA ARG A 126 -9.86 -4.58 -26.04
C ARG A 126 -9.04 -5.31 -24.98
N ARG A 127 -8.54 -6.50 -25.29
CA ARG A 127 -7.59 -7.21 -24.44
C ARG A 127 -6.22 -6.56 -24.59
N ARG A 128 -5.59 -6.19 -23.46
CA ARG A 128 -4.28 -5.50 -23.49
C ARG A 128 -3.13 -6.36 -23.97
N SER A 129 -3.20 -7.69 -23.78
CA SER A 129 -2.08 -8.59 -24.10
C SER A 129 -1.81 -8.76 -25.59
N ASP A 130 -2.86 -8.74 -26.40
CA ASP A 130 -2.80 -9.01 -27.85
C ASP A 130 -3.52 -7.95 -28.70
N GLY A 131 -4.15 -6.95 -28.07
CA GLY A 131 -4.89 -5.89 -28.74
C GLY A 131 -6.20 -6.35 -29.39
N LYS A 132 -6.66 -7.60 -29.16
CA LYS A 132 -7.88 -8.14 -29.75
C LYS A 132 -9.11 -7.47 -29.12
N PHE A 133 -10.07 -7.06 -29.97
CA PHE A 133 -11.37 -6.62 -29.52
C PHE A 133 -12.20 -7.79 -29.01
N LEU A 134 -12.85 -7.58 -27.87
CA LEU A 134 -13.71 -8.54 -27.19
C LEU A 134 -15.17 -8.19 -27.45
N GLN A 135 -15.67 -8.56 -28.60
CA GLN A 135 -17.04 -8.39 -29.05
C GLN A 135 -17.71 -9.75 -29.20
N GLY A 136 -19.04 -9.77 -29.20
CA GLY A 136 -19.81 -10.99 -29.32
C GLY A 136 -19.88 -11.80 -28.02
N PHE A 137 -20.84 -12.73 -28.01
CA PHE A 137 -21.08 -13.61 -26.87
C PHE A 137 -19.91 -14.53 -26.54
N GLU A 138 -19.12 -14.87 -27.53
CA GLU A 138 -17.90 -15.70 -27.37
C GLU A 138 -16.85 -15.04 -26.49
N SER A 139 -16.91 -13.72 -26.31
CA SER A 139 -16.01 -12.97 -25.43
C SER A 139 -16.46 -12.90 -23.97
N TRP A 140 -17.61 -13.49 -23.62
CA TRP A 140 -18.23 -13.42 -22.31
C TRP A 140 -17.27 -13.79 -21.15
N TYR A 141 -16.57 -14.92 -21.27
CA TYR A 141 -15.62 -15.35 -20.24
C TYR A 141 -14.46 -14.35 -20.05
N SER A 142 -14.08 -13.65 -21.11
CA SER A 142 -12.99 -12.67 -21.06
C SER A 142 -13.41 -11.31 -20.50
N VAL A 143 -14.71 -11.01 -20.43
CA VAL A 143 -15.25 -9.74 -19.95
C VAL A 143 -16.06 -9.97 -18.67
N GLU A 144 -17.24 -10.59 -18.79
CA GLU A 144 -18.14 -10.86 -17.68
C GLU A 144 -17.55 -11.86 -16.68
N GLY A 145 -16.97 -12.96 -17.19
CA GLY A 145 -16.32 -13.97 -16.37
C GLY A 145 -15.15 -13.39 -15.55
N GLU A 146 -14.33 -12.54 -16.16
CA GLU A 146 -13.25 -11.84 -15.47
C GLU A 146 -13.75 -10.80 -14.47
N LEU A 147 -14.88 -10.12 -14.75
CA LEU A 147 -15.52 -9.24 -13.78
C LEU A 147 -15.98 -10.00 -12.54
N ILE A 148 -16.67 -11.13 -12.71
CA ILE A 148 -17.11 -11.97 -11.59
C ILE A 148 -15.90 -12.45 -10.79
N ARG A 149 -14.85 -12.92 -11.46
CA ARG A 149 -13.60 -13.34 -10.83
C ARG A 149 -12.98 -12.21 -10.00
N TYR A 150 -12.95 -11.00 -10.55
CA TYR A 150 -12.43 -9.82 -9.87
C TYR A 150 -13.26 -9.46 -8.64
N LEU A 151 -14.58 -9.45 -8.75
CA LEU A 151 -15.50 -9.12 -7.64
C LEU A 151 -15.34 -10.10 -6.47
N ILE A 152 -15.23 -11.41 -6.76
CA ILE A 152 -15.04 -12.46 -5.74
C ILE A 152 -13.66 -12.40 -5.12
N SER A 153 -12.59 -12.33 -5.93
CA SER A 153 -11.21 -12.41 -5.44
C SER A 153 -10.61 -11.06 -5.01
N GLY A 154 -11.29 -9.98 -5.25
CA GLY A 154 -10.96 -8.62 -4.88
C GLY A 154 -11.93 -8.07 -3.82
N PRO A 155 -12.92 -7.26 -4.19
CA PRO A 155 -13.78 -6.55 -3.22
C PRO A 155 -14.40 -7.46 -2.15
N LEU A 156 -15.06 -8.55 -2.53
CA LEU A 156 -15.71 -9.45 -1.58
C LEU A 156 -14.72 -10.14 -0.63
N PHE A 157 -13.52 -10.49 -1.13
CA PHE A 157 -12.44 -11.00 -0.31
C PHE A 157 -11.87 -9.90 0.61
N TRP A 158 -11.66 -8.67 0.12
CA TRP A 158 -11.11 -7.58 0.95
C TRP A 158 -12.04 -7.18 2.10
N PHE A 159 -13.35 -7.22 1.88
CA PHE A 159 -14.34 -7.03 2.93
C PHE A 159 -14.49 -8.24 3.87
N GLY A 160 -13.82 -9.36 3.59
CA GLY A 160 -13.91 -10.57 4.40
C GLY A 160 -15.24 -11.33 4.28
N ILE A 161 -16.03 -11.02 3.26
CA ILE A 161 -17.29 -11.73 2.95
C ILE A 161 -17.00 -13.10 2.34
N ILE A 162 -15.97 -13.16 1.52
CA ILE A 162 -15.49 -14.38 0.85
C ILE A 162 -14.11 -14.75 1.40
N GLU A 163 -13.89 -16.05 1.56
CA GLU A 163 -12.58 -16.66 1.76
C GLU A 163 -12.18 -17.39 0.50
N LEU A 164 -10.89 -17.35 0.15
CA LEU A 164 -10.33 -17.99 -1.04
C LEU A 164 -9.40 -19.12 -0.64
N GLY A 165 -9.36 -20.15 -1.46
CA GLY A 165 -8.47 -21.30 -1.31
C GLY A 165 -8.04 -21.88 -2.66
N ILE A 166 -7.13 -22.84 -2.58
CA ILE A 166 -6.72 -23.66 -3.73
C ILE A 166 -7.05 -25.11 -3.39
N TYR A 167 -7.83 -25.72 -4.23
CA TYR A 167 -8.12 -27.14 -4.13
C TYR A 167 -7.15 -27.92 -5.03
N TYR A 168 -6.33 -28.74 -4.42
CA TYR A 168 -5.33 -29.55 -5.11
C TYR A 168 -5.90 -30.93 -5.44
N GLN A 169 -6.13 -31.17 -6.72
CA GLN A 169 -6.35 -32.49 -7.32
C GLN A 169 -5.36 -32.67 -8.48
N GLU A 170 -5.75 -33.34 -9.55
CA GLU A 170 -4.96 -33.48 -10.78
C GLU A 170 -4.57 -32.10 -11.39
N SER A 171 -5.46 -31.11 -11.26
CA SER A 171 -5.20 -29.72 -11.63
C SER A 171 -5.63 -28.80 -10.49
N PRO A 172 -4.78 -27.82 -10.05
CA PRO A 172 -5.15 -26.86 -9.02
C PRO A 172 -6.33 -26.00 -9.47
N ALA A 173 -7.37 -25.92 -8.63
CA ALA A 173 -8.55 -25.11 -8.88
C ALA A 173 -8.72 -24.05 -7.79
N PHE A 174 -9.01 -22.82 -8.17
CA PHE A 174 -9.41 -21.79 -7.22
C PHE A 174 -10.81 -22.08 -6.67
N VAL A 175 -10.92 -22.01 -5.36
CA VAL A 175 -12.18 -22.21 -4.65
C VAL A 175 -12.46 -21.03 -3.76
N PHE A 176 -13.75 -20.80 -3.50
CA PHE A 176 -14.20 -19.77 -2.57
C PHE A 176 -15.30 -20.30 -1.67
N ARG A 177 -15.48 -19.68 -0.51
CA ARG A 177 -16.64 -19.88 0.35
C ARG A 177 -17.11 -18.58 0.97
N ILE A 178 -18.38 -18.51 1.33
CA ILE A 178 -18.92 -17.41 2.12
C ILE A 178 -18.45 -17.62 3.55
N THR A 179 -17.85 -16.59 4.15
CA THR A 179 -17.41 -16.63 5.55
C THR A 179 -18.61 -16.51 6.49
N GLN A 180 -18.45 -16.87 7.75
CA GLN A 180 -19.46 -16.62 8.77
C GLN A 180 -19.79 -15.12 8.90
N PHE A 181 -18.81 -14.26 8.74
CA PHE A 181 -19.01 -12.82 8.69
C PHE A 181 -19.83 -12.41 7.44
N GLY A 182 -19.52 -12.97 6.27
CA GLY A 182 -20.27 -12.74 5.02
C GLY A 182 -21.73 -13.15 5.16
N GLU A 183 -22.02 -14.31 5.76
CA GLU A 183 -23.36 -14.76 6.05
C GLU A 183 -24.11 -13.77 6.94
N THR A 184 -23.48 -13.32 8.03
CA THR A 184 -24.05 -12.32 8.95
C THR A 184 -24.39 -11.01 8.24
N ILE A 185 -23.49 -10.53 7.34
CA ILE A 185 -23.73 -9.34 6.51
C ILE A 185 -24.89 -9.56 5.54
N PHE A 186 -24.97 -10.71 4.88
CA PHE A 186 -26.03 -11.03 3.95
C PHE A 186 -27.41 -11.13 4.62
N GLN A 187 -27.45 -11.60 5.85
CA GLN A 187 -28.67 -11.68 6.68
C GLN A 187 -29.00 -10.38 7.41
N ASN A 188 -28.18 -9.33 7.23
CA ASN A 188 -28.27 -8.05 7.95
C ASN A 188 -28.30 -8.21 9.47
N GLN A 189 -27.57 -9.18 10.00
CA GLN A 189 -27.44 -9.46 11.42
C GLN A 189 -26.19 -8.77 11.99
N THR A 190 -26.13 -8.68 13.32
CA THR A 190 -24.95 -8.21 14.04
C THR A 190 -24.08 -9.40 14.39
N PRO A 191 -22.77 -9.39 14.07
CA PRO A 191 -21.87 -10.47 14.48
C PRO A 191 -21.86 -10.65 16.01
N SER A 192 -21.92 -11.89 16.47
CA SER A 192 -22.03 -12.23 17.89
C SER A 192 -20.73 -12.08 18.68
N VAL A 193 -19.59 -11.88 18.03
CA VAL A 193 -18.28 -11.84 18.69
C VAL A 193 -17.36 -10.79 18.07
N ASP A 194 -17.10 -9.72 18.82
CA ASP A 194 -15.87 -8.95 18.65
C ASP A 194 -14.75 -9.66 19.42
N LEU A 195 -13.72 -10.11 18.73
CA LEU A 195 -12.53 -10.64 19.39
C LEU A 195 -11.89 -9.53 20.22
N PRO A 196 -11.47 -9.80 21.47
CA PRO A 196 -10.88 -8.79 22.34
C PRO A 196 -9.67 -8.13 21.66
N LEU A 197 -9.59 -6.80 21.81
CA LEU A 197 -8.42 -6.05 21.33
C LEU A 197 -7.23 -6.33 22.24
N GLU A 198 -6.04 -6.33 21.66
CA GLU A 198 -4.81 -6.33 22.43
C GLU A 198 -4.59 -4.96 23.06
N GLU A 199 -4.13 -4.92 24.32
CA GLU A 199 -3.99 -3.68 25.10
C GLU A 199 -2.62 -3.04 24.96
N THR A 200 -1.61 -3.83 24.56
CA THR A 200 -0.22 -3.40 24.51
C THR A 200 0.45 -3.69 23.16
N PHE A 201 1.57 -3.03 22.93
CA PHE A 201 2.45 -3.26 21.76
C PHE A 201 3.91 -3.15 22.14
N GLN A 202 4.79 -3.65 21.29
CA GLN A 202 6.24 -3.67 21.54
C GLN A 202 6.95 -2.47 20.95
N VAL A 203 7.90 -1.92 21.70
CA VAL A 203 8.79 -0.83 21.27
C VAL A 203 10.22 -1.25 21.44
N PHE A 204 11.00 -1.18 20.36
CA PHE A 204 12.41 -1.60 20.33
C PHE A 204 13.36 -0.40 20.50
N PRO A 205 14.58 -0.62 21.04
CA PRO A 205 15.60 0.43 21.17
C PRO A 205 15.97 1.13 19.84
N SER A 206 15.79 0.44 18.71
CA SER A 206 15.99 0.98 17.35
C SER A 206 14.97 2.05 16.95
N GLY A 207 13.96 2.33 17.78
CA GLY A 207 12.82 3.18 17.44
C GLY A 207 11.76 2.48 16.57
N THR A 208 11.86 1.16 16.41
CA THR A 208 10.84 0.35 15.75
C THR A 208 9.70 0.05 16.71
N ILE A 209 8.47 0.13 16.25
CA ILE A 209 7.24 -0.17 16.99
C ILE A 209 6.52 -1.30 16.24
N ALA A 210 6.24 -2.39 16.93
CA ALA A 210 5.45 -3.51 16.41
C ALA A 210 4.06 -3.49 17.07
N ILE A 211 3.04 -3.11 16.31
CA ILE A 211 1.66 -2.99 16.81
C ILE A 211 0.87 -4.21 16.32
N PRO A 212 0.30 -5.02 17.22
CA PRO A 212 -0.50 -6.17 16.86
C PRO A 212 -1.68 -5.80 15.95
N ARG A 213 -2.05 -6.72 15.06
CA ARG A 213 -3.18 -6.53 14.14
C ARG A 213 -4.49 -6.23 14.85
N ARG A 214 -4.68 -6.80 16.03
CA ARG A 214 -5.90 -6.68 16.85
C ARG A 214 -5.84 -5.53 17.87
N PHE A 215 -4.84 -4.65 17.74
CA PHE A 215 -4.74 -3.45 18.57
C PHE A 215 -5.71 -2.36 18.09
N SER A 216 -6.07 -1.42 19.01
CA SER A 216 -6.98 -0.31 18.72
C SER A 216 -6.59 0.47 17.46
N PRO A 217 -7.45 0.52 16.41
CA PRO A 217 -7.13 1.24 15.17
C PRO A 217 -6.92 2.73 15.40
N SER A 218 -7.67 3.35 16.32
CA SER A 218 -7.57 4.79 16.61
C SER A 218 -6.22 5.15 17.23
N ILE A 219 -5.71 4.34 18.17
CA ILE A 219 -4.40 4.56 18.79
C ILE A 219 -3.28 4.27 17.80
N ARG A 220 -3.40 3.20 17.03
CA ARG A 220 -2.47 2.88 15.94
C ARG A 220 -2.37 4.03 14.93
N TYR A 221 -3.49 4.60 14.52
CA TYR A 221 -3.50 5.75 13.63
C TYR A 221 -2.77 6.96 14.23
N GLN A 222 -3.00 7.27 15.51
CA GLN A 222 -2.29 8.36 16.18
C GLN A 222 -0.77 8.14 16.21
N ILE A 223 -0.30 6.93 16.48
CA ILE A 223 1.13 6.57 16.46
C ILE A 223 1.69 6.67 15.03
N ALA A 224 0.97 6.16 14.04
CA ALA A 224 1.37 6.18 12.63
C ALA A 224 1.66 7.60 12.11
N ARG A 225 0.97 8.62 12.62
CA ARG A 225 1.20 10.04 12.25
C ARG A 225 2.59 10.57 12.61
N PHE A 226 3.30 9.91 13.52
CA PHE A 226 4.67 10.25 13.95
C PHE A 226 5.74 9.35 13.37
N CYS A 227 5.36 8.32 12.63
CA CYS A 227 6.24 7.23 12.26
C CYS A 227 6.27 7.01 10.74
N THR A 228 7.35 6.40 10.27
CA THR A 228 7.43 5.85 8.92
C THR A 228 6.90 4.41 8.92
N TRP A 229 6.02 4.10 7.97
CA TRP A 229 5.52 2.74 7.74
C TRP A 229 6.65 1.82 7.23
N LYS A 230 6.79 0.63 7.82
CA LYS A 230 7.82 -0.36 7.46
C LYS A 230 7.26 -1.68 6.94
N GLY A 231 5.96 -1.82 6.93
CA GLY A 231 5.31 -3.02 6.43
C GLY A 231 4.58 -3.81 7.50
N TYR A 232 4.30 -5.05 7.15
CA TYR A 232 3.56 -6.01 7.96
C TYR A 232 4.41 -7.27 8.11
N GLN A 233 4.63 -7.70 9.33
CA GLN A 233 5.41 -8.90 9.63
C GLN A 233 4.70 -9.74 10.70
N LYS A 234 4.52 -11.04 10.43
CA LYS A 234 3.71 -11.92 11.27
C LYS A 234 2.32 -11.31 11.50
N GLU A 235 1.88 -11.16 12.73
CA GLU A 235 0.59 -10.55 13.09
C GLU A 235 0.70 -9.10 13.55
N SER A 236 1.76 -8.36 13.14
CA SER A 236 2.04 -7.00 13.58
C SER A 236 2.32 -6.03 12.45
N TYR A 237 1.85 -4.80 12.60
CA TYR A 237 2.20 -3.67 11.78
C TYR A 237 3.49 -3.03 12.30
N LEU A 238 4.47 -2.85 11.41
CA LEU A 238 5.76 -2.27 11.77
C LEU A 238 5.83 -0.80 11.41
N TYR A 239 6.17 0.01 12.38
CA TYR A 239 6.44 1.43 12.25
C TYR A 239 7.83 1.76 12.76
N ARG A 240 8.42 2.85 12.26
CA ARG A 240 9.72 3.33 12.74
C ARG A 240 9.66 4.83 13.00
N ILE A 241 10.10 5.23 14.19
CA ILE A 241 10.32 6.63 14.54
C ILE A 241 11.62 7.08 13.87
N THR A 242 11.57 8.14 13.09
CA THR A 242 12.73 8.73 12.42
C THR A 242 12.70 10.25 12.58
N PRO A 243 13.83 10.96 12.50
CA PRO A 243 13.85 12.43 12.49
C PRO A 243 12.95 13.00 11.39
N THR A 244 12.95 12.40 10.20
CA THR A 244 12.10 12.82 9.08
C THR A 244 10.61 12.68 9.39
N SER A 245 10.18 11.56 10.00
CA SER A 245 8.78 11.35 10.35
C SER A 245 8.32 12.29 11.47
N LEU A 246 9.20 12.60 12.44
CA LEU A 246 8.91 13.54 13.51
C LEU A 246 8.84 14.98 12.99
N ASN A 247 9.73 15.40 12.08
CA ASN A 247 9.67 16.69 11.40
C ASN A 247 8.36 16.85 10.62
N HIS A 248 7.97 15.84 9.87
CA HIS A 248 6.71 15.84 9.12
C HIS A 248 5.48 15.94 10.05
N ALA A 249 5.51 15.22 11.18
CA ALA A 249 4.46 15.34 12.19
C ALA A 249 4.39 16.75 12.78
N GLN A 250 5.53 17.37 13.07
CA GLN A 250 5.62 18.73 13.58
C GLN A 250 5.08 19.77 12.59
N GLN A 251 5.38 19.63 11.30
CA GLN A 251 4.83 20.47 10.24
C GLN A 251 3.30 20.42 10.17
N LYS A 252 2.72 19.26 10.57
CA LYS A 252 1.26 19.08 10.71
C LYS A 252 0.71 19.47 12.08
N GLY A 253 1.47 20.21 12.90
CA GLY A 253 1.06 20.70 14.21
C GLY A 253 1.09 19.66 15.35
N LEU A 254 1.65 18.47 15.11
CA LEU A 254 1.77 17.43 16.13
C LEU A 254 3.03 17.65 16.97
N LYS A 255 2.94 17.35 18.26
CA LYS A 255 4.04 17.55 19.21
C LYS A 255 4.58 16.22 19.73
N THR A 256 5.89 16.05 19.79
CA THR A 256 6.55 14.82 20.28
C THR A 256 6.07 14.35 21.66
N PRO A 257 5.72 15.21 22.63
CA PRO A 257 5.13 14.77 23.89
C PRO A 257 3.80 14.01 23.75
N GLN A 258 3.06 14.21 22.66
CA GLN A 258 1.84 13.45 22.40
C GLN A 258 2.19 11.98 22.07
N LEU A 259 3.19 11.77 21.19
CA LEU A 259 3.70 10.44 20.91
C LEU A 259 4.22 9.77 22.19
N LEU A 260 5.04 10.47 22.96
CA LEU A 260 5.61 9.92 24.18
C LEU A 260 4.55 9.44 25.16
N ARG A 261 3.46 10.21 25.35
CA ARG A 261 2.32 9.81 26.18
C ARG A 261 1.62 8.54 25.67
N LEU A 262 1.43 8.42 24.33
CA LEU A 262 0.85 7.21 23.73
C LEU A 262 1.73 5.98 23.96
N LEU A 263 3.06 6.14 23.77
CA LEU A 263 4.01 5.05 24.02
C LEU A 263 4.04 4.66 25.50
N GLN A 264 4.08 5.61 26.42
CA GLN A 264 4.07 5.34 27.86
C GLN A 264 2.80 4.64 28.34
N ARG A 265 1.66 4.90 27.70
CA ARG A 265 0.38 4.31 28.08
C ARG A 265 0.18 2.90 27.55
N HIS A 266 0.70 2.61 26.36
CA HIS A 266 0.34 1.39 25.63
C HIS A 266 1.51 0.48 25.28
N ALA A 267 2.77 0.95 25.41
CA ALA A 267 3.91 0.07 25.17
C ALA A 267 4.11 -0.88 26.35
N GLU A 268 4.28 -2.16 26.06
CA GLU A 268 4.63 -3.18 27.06
C GLU A 268 5.94 -2.84 27.76
N ASN A 269 6.95 -2.47 26.96
CA ASN A 269 8.25 -2.02 27.42
C ASN A 269 8.69 -0.81 26.60
N LEU A 270 8.97 0.31 27.25
CA LEU A 270 9.45 1.51 26.58
C LEU A 270 10.92 1.77 26.95
N PRO A 271 11.88 1.61 26.01
CA PRO A 271 13.30 1.80 26.28
C PRO A 271 13.61 3.20 26.83
N PRO A 272 14.33 3.32 27.97
CA PRO A 272 14.69 4.63 28.55
C PRO A 272 15.48 5.51 27.57
N THR A 273 16.36 4.91 26.77
CA THR A 273 17.13 5.59 25.72
C THR A 273 16.25 6.27 24.69
N LEU A 274 15.14 5.62 24.29
CA LEU A 274 14.19 6.19 23.35
C LEU A 274 13.39 7.34 23.99
N ILE A 275 13.04 7.24 25.28
CA ILE A 275 12.40 8.34 26.02
C ILE A 275 13.29 9.58 26.02
N HIS A 276 14.58 9.42 26.34
CA HIS A 276 15.56 10.49 26.33
C HIS A 276 15.72 11.09 24.93
N ALA A 277 15.85 10.25 23.90
CA ALA A 277 15.98 10.70 22.53
C ALA A 277 14.76 11.51 22.07
N LEU A 278 13.52 11.06 22.36
CA LEU A 278 12.29 11.76 22.00
C LEU A 278 12.13 13.10 22.74
N ARG A 279 12.49 13.14 24.03
CA ARG A 279 12.49 14.40 24.82
C ARG A 279 13.47 15.40 24.25
N ARG A 280 14.72 14.97 23.99
CA ARG A 280 15.77 15.78 23.42
C ARG A 280 15.39 16.31 22.03
N TRP A 281 14.88 15.41 21.18
CA TRP A 281 14.40 15.78 19.85
C TRP A 281 13.24 16.81 19.91
N GLY A 282 12.33 16.66 20.88
CA GLY A 282 11.22 17.59 21.11
C GLY A 282 11.66 19.02 21.51
N LEU A 283 12.87 19.17 22.08
CA LEU A 283 13.44 20.46 22.48
C LEU A 283 14.31 21.09 21.37
N HIS A 284 15.12 20.26 20.69
CA HIS A 284 16.21 20.75 19.84
C HIS A 284 16.02 20.36 18.36
N SER A 285 15.01 19.54 18.02
CA SER A 285 14.83 18.95 16.69
C SER A 285 16.03 18.09 16.28
N THR A 286 16.40 18.06 15.02
CA THR A 286 17.51 17.22 14.52
C THR A 286 18.85 17.90 14.83
N GLU A 287 19.57 17.37 15.79
CA GLU A 287 20.91 17.90 16.20
C GLU A 287 22.07 17.20 15.48
N ILE A 288 21.86 15.99 14.96
CA ILE A 288 22.90 15.18 14.34
C ILE A 288 22.50 14.82 12.92
N HIS A 289 23.33 15.15 11.96
CA HIS A 289 23.18 14.79 10.55
C HIS A 289 24.34 13.89 10.10
N LEU A 290 24.01 12.69 9.66
CA LEU A 290 24.95 11.79 9.00
C LEU A 290 24.78 11.90 7.48
N GLN A 291 25.87 12.21 6.78
CA GLN A 291 25.87 12.34 5.33
C GLN A 291 26.91 11.40 4.71
N ARG A 292 26.57 10.78 3.59
CA ARG A 292 27.55 10.15 2.72
C ARG A 292 28.04 11.20 1.74
N LEU A 293 29.36 11.35 1.65
CA LEU A 293 29.99 12.32 0.77
C LEU A 293 31.08 11.62 -0.02
N SER A 294 31.14 11.94 -1.32
CA SER A 294 32.29 11.61 -2.13
C SER A 294 33.39 12.63 -1.89
N ILE A 295 34.58 12.15 -1.58
CA ILE A 295 35.70 12.99 -1.15
C ILE A 295 36.82 12.85 -2.16
N LEU A 296 37.28 14.00 -2.70
CA LEU A 296 38.53 14.12 -3.44
C LEU A 296 39.66 14.34 -2.44
N ARG A 297 40.67 13.44 -2.44
CA ARG A 297 41.95 13.63 -1.72
C ARG A 297 43.05 13.86 -2.72
N VAL A 298 43.91 14.82 -2.45
CA VAL A 298 45.08 15.13 -3.24
C VAL A 298 46.33 15.06 -2.37
N ARG A 299 47.48 14.82 -3.03
CA ARG A 299 48.77 14.62 -2.35
C ARG A 299 49.30 15.89 -1.70
N SER A 300 49.03 17.07 -2.30
CA SER A 300 49.53 18.33 -1.76
C SER A 300 48.49 19.47 -1.90
N PRO A 301 48.56 20.52 -1.07
CA PRO A 301 47.65 21.67 -1.14
C PRO A 301 47.67 22.39 -2.50
N GLU A 302 48.83 22.43 -3.13
CA GLU A 302 49.01 23.12 -4.45
C GLU A 302 48.15 22.48 -5.53
N ILE A 303 48.00 21.14 -5.49
CA ILE A 303 47.14 20.39 -6.42
C ILE A 303 45.68 20.78 -6.21
N LEU A 304 45.21 20.88 -4.97
CA LEU A 304 43.80 21.26 -4.70
C LEU A 304 43.56 22.72 -5.14
N GLU A 305 44.51 23.61 -4.88
CA GLU A 305 44.41 25.01 -5.36
C GLU A 305 44.40 25.13 -6.89
N GLN A 306 45.17 24.31 -7.58
CA GLN A 306 45.18 24.25 -9.04
C GLN A 306 43.83 23.75 -9.59
N ILE A 307 43.25 22.68 -8.98
CA ILE A 307 41.93 22.18 -9.34
C ILE A 307 40.84 23.24 -9.07
N ARG A 308 40.94 23.95 -7.98
CA ARG A 308 39.99 25.01 -7.59
C ARG A 308 40.04 26.21 -8.58
N LYS A 309 41.20 26.55 -9.09
CA LYS A 309 41.38 27.62 -10.09
C LYS A 309 41.02 27.20 -11.52
N SER A 310 40.79 25.91 -11.74
CA SER A 310 40.44 25.33 -13.03
C SER A 310 38.94 25.21 -13.26
N ARG A 311 38.53 24.69 -14.42
CA ARG A 311 37.16 24.35 -14.76
C ARG A 311 36.59 23.21 -13.86
N CYS A 312 37.47 22.48 -13.14
CA CYS A 312 37.08 21.44 -12.25
C CYS A 312 36.46 21.95 -10.93
N SER A 313 36.59 23.27 -10.65
CA SER A 313 36.00 23.87 -9.43
C SER A 313 34.49 23.68 -9.31
N LYS A 314 33.76 23.60 -10.44
CA LYS A 314 32.30 23.37 -10.45
C LYS A 314 31.87 22.00 -9.88
N TYR A 315 32.79 21.03 -9.83
CA TYR A 315 32.55 19.71 -9.28
C TYR A 315 32.88 19.64 -7.78
N LEU A 316 33.46 20.69 -7.20
CA LEU A 316 33.76 20.77 -5.78
C LEU A 316 32.64 21.50 -5.04
N LYS A 317 32.07 20.84 -4.03
CA LYS A 317 31.00 21.39 -3.20
C LYS A 317 31.52 22.19 -1.99
N GLN A 318 32.55 21.65 -1.34
CA GLN A 318 33.10 22.20 -0.10
C GLN A 318 34.56 21.76 0.06
N ILE A 319 35.41 22.64 0.52
CA ILE A 319 36.78 22.29 0.94
C ILE A 319 36.74 21.93 2.43
N LEU A 320 37.25 20.75 2.77
CA LEU A 320 37.29 20.27 4.15
C LEU A 320 38.63 20.64 4.82
N ASN A 321 39.71 20.53 4.09
CA ASN A 321 41.06 20.89 4.53
C ASN A 321 41.96 21.17 3.29
N PRO A 322 43.25 21.55 3.47
CA PRO A 322 44.10 21.92 2.35
C PRO A 322 44.31 20.86 1.26
N THR A 323 44.07 19.58 1.57
CA THR A 323 44.26 18.45 0.66
C THR A 323 42.99 17.64 0.38
N THR A 324 41.81 18.11 0.88
CA THR A 324 40.58 17.34 0.81
C THR A 324 39.36 18.23 0.48
N ALA A 325 38.58 17.82 -0.50
CA ALA A 325 37.35 18.49 -0.90
C ALA A 325 36.19 17.52 -1.05
N VAL A 326 34.97 17.97 -0.81
CA VAL A 326 33.75 17.24 -1.10
C VAL A 326 33.41 17.43 -2.56
N VAL A 327 33.12 16.33 -3.25
CA VAL A 327 32.69 16.32 -4.65
C VAL A 327 31.16 16.42 -4.70
N VAL A 328 30.64 17.05 -5.75
CA VAL A 328 29.20 17.10 -6.01
C VAL A 328 28.71 15.69 -6.31
N ALA A 329 27.68 15.24 -5.60
CA ALA A 329 27.17 13.86 -5.69
C ALA A 329 26.79 13.48 -7.13
N GLY A 330 27.23 12.31 -7.57
CA GLY A 330 26.98 11.76 -8.90
C GLY A 330 27.88 12.33 -10.01
N GLN A 331 28.84 13.22 -9.67
CA GLN A 331 29.74 13.83 -10.66
C GLN A 331 31.19 13.34 -10.54
N GLU A 332 31.43 12.25 -9.82
CA GLU A 332 32.74 11.71 -9.55
C GLU A 332 33.49 11.31 -10.85
N ARG A 333 32.78 10.64 -11.77
CA ARG A 333 33.35 10.23 -13.08
C ARG A 333 33.70 11.42 -13.94
N GLN A 334 32.83 12.42 -14.01
CA GLN A 334 33.03 13.64 -14.77
C GLN A 334 34.22 14.46 -14.24
N LEU A 335 34.36 14.51 -12.91
CA LEU A 335 35.50 15.12 -12.26
C LEU A 335 36.80 14.38 -12.65
N ALA A 336 36.85 13.05 -12.61
CA ALA A 336 38.01 12.26 -12.96
C ALA A 336 38.44 12.48 -14.41
N GLU A 337 37.49 12.52 -15.34
CA GLU A 337 37.73 12.85 -16.77
C GLU A 337 38.33 14.25 -16.95
N GLN A 338 37.81 15.23 -16.22
CA GLN A 338 38.33 16.60 -16.31
C GLN A 338 39.70 16.75 -15.62
N LEU A 339 39.99 16.00 -14.54
CA LEU A 339 41.30 15.98 -13.92
C LEU A 339 42.38 15.45 -14.86
N LEU A 340 42.05 14.52 -15.77
CA LEU A 340 42.96 14.04 -16.80
C LEU A 340 43.39 15.17 -17.73
N THR A 341 42.53 16.12 -18.05
CA THR A 341 42.88 17.29 -18.90
C THR A 341 43.83 18.25 -18.18
N LEU A 342 43.93 18.19 -16.86
CA LEU A 342 44.91 18.92 -16.04
C LEU A 342 46.22 18.13 -15.81
N GLY A 343 46.31 16.92 -16.40
CA GLY A 343 47.47 16.04 -16.23
C GLY A 343 47.43 15.15 -14.97
N TYR A 344 46.27 15.01 -14.31
CA TYR A 344 46.09 14.17 -13.12
C TYR A 344 45.25 12.93 -13.43
N LEU A 345 45.79 11.75 -13.11
CA LEU A 345 45.04 10.51 -13.10
C LEU A 345 44.36 10.36 -11.72
N ALA A 346 43.05 10.25 -11.72
CA ALA A 346 42.27 10.03 -10.49
C ALA A 346 41.75 8.58 -10.45
N GLU A 347 41.89 7.95 -9.31
CA GLU A 347 41.30 6.65 -9.01
C GLU A 347 39.95 6.89 -8.31
N ILE A 348 38.92 6.19 -8.76
CA ILE A 348 37.60 6.22 -8.13
C ILE A 348 37.43 4.92 -7.35
N GLU A 349 37.55 5.00 -6.03
CA GLU A 349 37.22 3.89 -5.16
C GLU A 349 35.72 3.63 -5.23
N SER A 350 35.30 2.51 -5.80
CA SER A 350 33.92 2.06 -5.76
C SER A 350 33.61 1.51 -4.38
N PHE A 351 32.72 2.15 -3.63
CA PHE A 351 32.13 1.52 -2.45
C PHE A 351 31.31 0.33 -2.91
N SER A 352 31.74 -0.88 -2.61
CA SER A 352 30.87 -2.06 -2.61
C SER A 352 29.75 -1.79 -1.62
N ASN A 353 28.53 -1.61 -2.10
CA ASN A 353 27.35 -1.64 -1.26
C ASN A 353 27.30 -3.03 -0.60
N GLY A 354 27.61 -3.09 0.68
CA GLY A 354 27.37 -4.26 1.49
C GLY A 354 25.89 -4.47 1.78
N GLU A 355 25.09 -4.55 0.71
CA GLU A 355 23.68 -4.95 0.73
C GLU A 355 23.41 -5.89 -0.43
N SER A 356 23.92 -7.09 -0.34
CA SER A 356 23.33 -8.25 -1.03
C SER A 356 24.06 -9.49 -0.50
N GLU A 357 23.45 -10.12 0.46
CA GLU A 357 23.58 -11.56 0.74
C GLU A 357 22.85 -11.84 2.05
N ALA A 358 21.52 -11.71 2.03
CA ALA A 358 20.64 -12.33 2.99
C ALA A 358 19.24 -12.55 2.37
N SER A 359 19.23 -13.20 1.19
CA SER A 359 18.02 -13.80 0.64
C SER A 359 18.44 -14.93 -0.31
N ASP A 360 18.96 -16.02 0.25
CA ASP A 360 18.84 -17.37 -0.30
C ASP A 360 19.46 -18.35 0.70
N SER A 361 18.64 -18.80 1.64
CA SER A 361 18.70 -20.15 2.23
C SER A 361 17.64 -20.29 3.33
N SER A 362 16.68 -21.14 3.04
CA SER A 362 15.70 -21.87 3.84
C SER A 362 14.31 -21.32 3.87
#